data_c7da1dcabc37a0652b89f8a76dc2ff70
#
_entry.id   c7da1dcabc37a0652b89f8a76dc2ff70
#
_cell.length_a   1.000
_cell.length_b   1.000
_cell.length_c   1.000
_cell.angle_alpha   90.00
_cell.angle_beta   90.00
_cell.angle_gamma   90.00
#
_symmetry.space_group_name_H-M   'P 1'
#
loop_
_entity.id
_entity.type
_entity.pdbx_description
1 polymer ?
#
loop_
_entity_poly.entity_id
_entity_poly.type
_entity_poly.pdbx_seq_one_letter_code
_entity_poly.pdbx_strand_id
1 'polypeptide(L)'
;IKTEFDRVPLDKISINSIIKEANISRGSFYQYFDDKGDLYDIFADRIMDSIKECFTNTLVKYKGDLFATMEEVMSQHFTKVSQPKAKSQMQKFVPGVSVNAKSILDRICERSITYFNELIPNIDTRKFSFDNSPEDIRILFEMLMSISKNAIFDVLFMDIDTDEAIKILNKKLKIIKNGCLKKEYRED
;
A
#
# COMPACT_ATOMS: atom_id res chain seq x y z
N ILE A 1 19.71 1.05 7.48
CA ILE A 1 18.48 1.85 7.28
C ILE A 1 17.31 1.23 8.02
N LYS A 2 17.04 -0.07 7.85
CA LYS A 2 15.92 -0.74 8.53
C LYS A 2 15.99 -0.57 10.06
N THR A 3 17.19 -0.62 10.64
CA THR A 3 17.45 -0.41 12.07
C THR A 3 17.25 1.03 12.52
N GLU A 4 17.58 2.02 11.69
CA GLU A 4 17.33 3.43 12.00
C GLU A 4 15.83 3.77 11.93
N PHE A 5 15.09 3.20 10.99
CA PHE A 5 13.62 3.33 10.97
C PHE A 5 12.93 2.77 12.22
N ASP A 6 13.52 1.77 12.85
CA ASP A 6 12.99 1.23 14.11
C ASP A 6 13.15 2.21 15.29
N ARG A 7 14.11 3.15 15.20
CA ARG A 7 14.46 4.07 16.29
C ARG A 7 13.81 5.44 16.19
N VAL A 8 13.82 6.04 14.98
CA VAL A 8 13.39 7.43 14.79
C VAL A 8 12.47 7.57 13.58
N PRO A 9 11.58 8.59 13.57
CA PRO A 9 10.79 8.93 12.40
C PRO A 9 11.67 9.24 11.18
N LEU A 10 11.14 8.99 9.98
CA LEU A 10 11.85 9.11 8.71
C LEU A 10 12.50 10.50 8.50
N ASP A 11 11.79 11.57 8.85
CA ASP A 11 12.29 12.95 8.73
C ASP A 11 13.47 13.25 9.65
N LYS A 12 13.60 12.53 10.76
CA LYS A 12 14.67 12.69 11.77
C LYS A 12 15.93 11.87 11.46
N ILE A 13 15.87 10.96 10.50
CA ILE A 13 17.03 10.18 10.07
C ILE A 13 18.05 11.12 9.41
N SER A 14 19.31 11.09 9.87
CA SER A 14 20.41 11.87 9.31
C SER A 14 21.32 10.99 8.44
N ILE A 15 21.96 11.60 7.43
CA ILE A 15 22.99 10.90 6.65
C ILE A 15 24.11 10.39 7.57
N ASN A 16 24.46 11.14 8.62
CA ASN A 16 25.49 10.71 9.56
C ASN A 16 25.10 9.44 10.33
N SER A 17 23.83 9.30 10.74
CA SER A 17 23.35 8.06 11.38
C SER A 17 23.36 6.88 10.39
N ILE A 18 22.98 7.14 9.15
CA ILE A 18 22.97 6.11 8.10
C ILE A 18 24.37 5.57 7.81
N ILE A 19 25.35 6.45 7.57
CA ILE A 19 26.72 6.04 7.27
C ILE A 19 27.38 5.32 8.45
N LYS A 20 27.10 5.78 9.68
CA LYS A 20 27.57 5.12 10.91
C LYS A 20 27.01 3.72 11.06
N GLU A 21 25.71 3.55 10.88
CA GLU A 21 25.02 2.24 11.00
C GLU A 21 25.43 1.28 9.87
N ALA A 22 25.61 1.81 8.66
CA ALA A 22 26.08 1.03 7.51
C ALA A 22 27.58 0.74 7.53
N ASN A 23 28.32 1.36 8.45
CA ASN A 23 29.79 1.30 8.53
C ASN A 23 30.48 1.64 7.20
N ILE A 24 30.02 2.72 6.55
CA ILE A 24 30.59 3.23 5.30
C ILE A 24 31.13 4.65 5.48
N SER A 25 31.99 5.10 4.57
CA SER A 25 32.44 6.48 4.56
C SER A 25 31.37 7.43 4.00
N ARG A 26 31.47 8.71 4.35
CA ARG A 26 30.59 9.75 3.77
C ARG A 26 30.80 9.85 2.24
N GLY A 27 32.03 9.71 1.76
CA GLY A 27 32.33 9.66 0.33
C GLY A 27 31.67 8.49 -0.37
N SER A 28 31.68 7.30 0.27
CA SER A 28 31.00 6.13 -0.29
C SER A 28 29.49 6.33 -0.36
N PHE A 29 28.88 7.04 0.58
CA PHE A 29 27.47 7.38 0.49
C PHE A 29 27.17 8.21 -0.76
N TYR A 30 27.90 9.31 -0.95
CA TYR A 30 27.69 10.23 -2.07
C TYR A 30 28.14 9.71 -3.44
N GLN A 31 28.77 8.52 -3.50
CA GLN A 31 28.99 7.81 -4.78
C GLN A 31 27.70 7.19 -5.34
N TYR A 32 26.71 6.91 -4.49
CA TYR A 32 25.48 6.21 -4.86
C TYR A 32 24.21 7.03 -4.68
N PHE A 33 24.25 8.09 -3.86
CA PHE A 33 23.10 8.90 -3.48
C PHE A 33 23.49 10.37 -3.47
N ASP A 34 22.71 11.21 -4.14
CA ASP A 34 22.91 12.67 -4.09
C ASP A 34 22.50 13.22 -2.71
N ASP A 35 21.42 12.67 -2.16
CA ASP A 35 20.94 13.02 -0.83
C ASP A 35 20.23 11.84 -0.15
N LYS A 36 19.60 12.09 1.02
CA LYS A 36 18.80 11.07 1.69
C LYS A 36 17.47 10.78 1.00
N GLY A 37 17.02 11.63 0.07
CA GLY A 37 15.81 11.43 -0.73
C GLY A 37 15.96 10.22 -1.65
N ASP A 38 17.10 10.10 -2.36
CA ASP A 38 17.38 8.95 -3.22
C ASP A 38 17.28 7.62 -2.47
N LEU A 39 17.72 7.63 -1.21
CA LEU A 39 17.64 6.47 -0.36
C LEU A 39 16.19 6.13 0.01
N TYR A 40 15.36 7.15 0.24
CA TYR A 40 13.94 6.96 0.49
C TYR A 40 13.20 6.45 -0.74
N ASP A 41 13.63 6.87 -1.92
CA ASP A 41 13.08 6.38 -3.18
C ASP A 41 13.33 4.88 -3.37
N ILE A 42 14.55 4.41 -3.12
CA ILE A 42 14.87 2.98 -3.17
C ILE A 42 14.07 2.19 -2.12
N PHE A 43 13.82 2.79 -0.96
CA PHE A 43 13.02 2.13 0.07
C PHE A 43 11.53 2.06 -0.34
N ALA A 44 11.00 3.15 -0.91
CA ALA A 44 9.65 3.19 -1.46
C ALA A 44 9.48 2.16 -2.60
N ASP A 45 10.47 2.04 -3.47
CA ASP A 45 10.49 1.03 -4.56
C ASP A 45 10.37 -0.38 -4.02
N ARG A 46 11.16 -0.73 -3.01
CA ARG A 46 11.10 -2.07 -2.40
C ARG A 46 9.77 -2.37 -1.74
N ILE A 47 9.14 -1.37 -1.11
CA ILE A 47 7.79 -1.51 -0.57
C ILE A 47 6.82 -1.78 -1.71
N MET A 48 6.90 -0.99 -2.79
CA MET A 48 6.03 -1.14 -3.95
C MET A 48 6.20 -2.49 -4.63
N ASP A 49 7.43 -2.95 -4.81
CA ASP A 49 7.71 -4.28 -5.39
C ASP A 49 7.07 -5.39 -4.55
N SER A 50 7.16 -5.30 -3.23
CA SER A 50 6.53 -6.27 -2.33
C SER A 50 5.00 -6.24 -2.39
N ILE A 51 4.40 -5.04 -2.49
CA ILE A 51 2.95 -4.88 -2.65
C ILE A 51 2.50 -5.45 -4.01
N LYS A 52 3.23 -5.11 -5.05
CA LYS A 52 3.04 -5.58 -6.43
C LYS A 52 3.05 -7.10 -6.50
N GLU A 53 4.08 -7.72 -5.96
CA GLU A 53 4.22 -9.18 -5.93
C GLU A 53 3.06 -9.84 -5.17
N CYS A 54 2.73 -9.34 -4.00
CA CYS A 54 1.62 -9.86 -3.19
C CYS A 54 0.29 -9.76 -3.94
N PHE A 55 0.00 -8.60 -4.56
CA PHE A 55 -1.24 -8.38 -5.28
C PHE A 55 -1.33 -9.24 -6.54
N THR A 56 -0.24 -9.32 -7.34
CA THR A 56 -0.18 -10.16 -8.55
C THR A 56 -0.43 -11.63 -8.23
N ASN A 57 0.30 -12.16 -7.24
CA ASN A 57 0.18 -13.56 -6.84
C ASN A 57 -1.24 -13.87 -6.34
N THR A 58 -1.83 -12.94 -5.61
CA THR A 58 -3.20 -13.09 -5.10
C THR A 58 -4.23 -12.99 -6.23
N LEU A 59 -4.05 -12.09 -7.19
CA LEU A 59 -4.92 -11.97 -8.36
C LEU A 59 -4.92 -13.25 -9.21
N VAL A 60 -3.75 -13.85 -9.40
CA VAL A 60 -3.63 -15.16 -10.08
C VAL A 60 -4.31 -16.26 -9.27
N LYS A 61 -4.11 -16.31 -7.95
CA LYS A 61 -4.78 -17.26 -7.04
C LYS A 61 -6.30 -17.21 -7.19
N TYR A 62 -6.86 -16.02 -7.28
CA TYR A 62 -8.31 -15.79 -7.42
C TYR A 62 -8.77 -15.65 -8.88
N LYS A 63 -7.95 -16.07 -9.85
CA LYS A 63 -8.32 -16.12 -11.29
C LYS A 63 -8.85 -14.78 -11.82
N GLY A 64 -8.25 -13.68 -11.39
CA GLY A 64 -8.63 -12.34 -11.82
C GLY A 64 -9.77 -11.69 -11.02
N ASP A 65 -10.32 -12.34 -9.99
CA ASP A 65 -11.37 -11.74 -9.16
C ASP A 65 -10.78 -10.61 -8.29
N LEU A 66 -11.06 -9.37 -8.70
CA LEU A 66 -10.54 -8.17 -8.06
C LEU A 66 -10.99 -8.03 -6.59
N PHE A 67 -12.26 -8.35 -6.29
CA PHE A 67 -12.79 -8.21 -4.94
C PHE A 67 -12.20 -9.25 -3.99
N ALA A 68 -12.15 -10.53 -4.40
CA ALA A 68 -11.52 -11.58 -3.60
C ALA A 68 -10.01 -11.30 -3.40
N THR A 69 -9.35 -10.73 -4.40
CA THR A 69 -7.96 -10.28 -4.29
C THR A 69 -7.80 -9.20 -3.25
N MET A 70 -8.65 -8.16 -3.28
CA MET A 70 -8.61 -7.06 -2.30
C MET A 70 -8.87 -7.57 -0.88
N GLU A 71 -9.87 -8.41 -0.68
CA GLU A 71 -10.20 -9.00 0.63
C GLU A 71 -9.01 -9.76 1.22
N GLU A 72 -8.36 -10.62 0.45
CA GLU A 72 -7.20 -11.40 0.90
C GLU A 72 -5.97 -10.51 1.16
N VAL A 73 -5.63 -9.61 0.24
CA VAL A 73 -4.48 -8.70 0.42
C VAL A 73 -4.67 -7.82 1.64
N MET A 74 -5.88 -7.32 1.88
CA MET A 74 -6.18 -6.51 3.06
C MET A 74 -6.12 -7.33 4.35
N SER A 75 -6.63 -8.57 4.35
CA SER A 75 -6.52 -9.47 5.50
C SER A 75 -5.05 -9.71 5.90
N GLN A 76 -4.19 -9.98 4.92
CA GLN A 76 -2.76 -10.14 5.16
C GLN A 76 -2.10 -8.85 5.67
N HIS A 77 -2.52 -7.68 5.17
CA HIS A 77 -2.02 -6.38 5.61
C HIS A 77 -2.42 -6.09 7.07
N PHE A 78 -3.66 -6.31 7.42
CA PHE A 78 -4.13 -6.13 8.81
C PHE A 78 -3.42 -7.07 9.78
N THR A 79 -3.21 -8.33 9.41
CA THR A 79 -2.43 -9.28 10.22
C THR A 79 -1.01 -8.75 10.49
N LYS A 80 -0.36 -8.11 9.51
CA LYS A 80 0.95 -7.50 9.69
C LYS A 80 0.89 -6.25 10.56
N VAL A 81 -0.06 -5.34 10.29
CA VAL A 81 -0.21 -4.06 11.01
C VAL A 81 -0.61 -4.27 12.47
N SER A 82 -1.33 -5.34 12.80
CA SER A 82 -1.71 -5.69 14.17
C SER A 82 -0.51 -6.08 15.04
N GLN A 83 0.64 -6.42 14.42
CA GLN A 83 1.86 -6.72 15.19
C GLN A 83 2.46 -5.42 15.75
N PRO A 84 2.74 -5.32 17.08
CA PRO A 84 3.18 -4.08 17.72
C PRO A 84 4.42 -3.46 17.06
N LYS A 85 5.37 -4.29 16.63
CA LYS A 85 6.60 -3.83 15.96
C LYS A 85 6.28 -3.22 14.59
N ALA A 86 5.47 -3.88 13.79
CA ALA A 86 5.10 -3.41 12.45
C ALA A 86 4.23 -2.15 12.55
N LYS A 87 3.26 -2.10 13.49
CA LYS A 87 2.45 -0.90 13.78
C LYS A 87 3.35 0.28 14.12
N SER A 88 4.29 0.11 15.06
CA SER A 88 5.23 1.17 15.45
C SER A 88 6.11 1.65 14.29
N GLN A 89 6.59 0.74 13.43
CA GLN A 89 7.37 1.09 12.24
C GLN A 89 6.54 1.90 11.25
N MET A 90 5.32 1.46 10.95
CA MET A 90 4.42 2.18 10.04
C MET A 90 3.99 3.53 10.60
N GLN A 91 3.74 3.63 11.91
CA GLN A 91 3.45 4.92 12.58
C GLN A 91 4.61 5.90 12.50
N LYS A 92 5.85 5.44 12.46
CA LYS A 92 7.03 6.29 12.27
C LYS A 92 7.28 6.64 10.81
N PHE A 93 6.87 5.77 9.89
CA PHE A 93 7.03 5.99 8.45
C PHE A 93 6.03 7.02 7.90
N VAL A 94 4.76 6.91 8.27
CA VAL A 94 3.67 7.73 7.70
C VAL A 94 3.65 9.18 8.24
N PRO A 95 3.87 9.50 9.53
CA PRO A 95 3.82 10.88 10.03
C PRO A 95 5.10 11.67 9.85
N GLY A 96 6.18 11.02 9.48
CA GLY A 96 7.37 11.71 8.97
C GLY A 96 7.07 12.49 7.67
N VAL A 97 5.77 12.76 7.39
CA VAL A 97 5.25 13.60 6.32
C VAL A 97 5.59 15.07 6.59
N SER A 98 6.87 15.34 6.75
CA SER A 98 7.46 16.61 6.33
C SER A 98 7.34 16.71 4.80
N VAL A 99 7.62 17.89 4.24
CA VAL A 99 7.55 18.16 2.79
C VAL A 99 8.19 17.05 1.92
N ASN A 100 9.19 16.33 2.42
CA ASN A 100 9.86 15.23 1.71
C ASN A 100 9.07 13.91 1.68
N ALA A 101 8.26 13.62 2.70
CA ALA A 101 7.47 12.39 2.71
C ALA A 101 6.18 12.52 1.87
N LYS A 102 5.71 13.72 1.60
CA LYS A 102 4.65 13.94 0.60
C LYS A 102 5.13 13.43 -0.76
N SER A 103 6.38 13.73 -1.16
CA SER A 103 6.96 13.25 -2.41
C SER A 103 7.05 11.72 -2.47
N ILE A 104 7.36 11.04 -1.37
CA ILE A 104 7.41 9.57 -1.31
C ILE A 104 6.00 8.97 -1.48
N LEU A 105 5.01 9.51 -0.77
CA LEU A 105 3.63 9.05 -0.89
C LEU A 105 3.06 9.33 -2.29
N ASP A 106 3.36 10.48 -2.87
CA ASP A 106 2.96 10.84 -4.23
C ASP A 106 3.58 9.86 -5.24
N ARG A 107 4.88 9.54 -5.12
CA ARG A 107 5.56 8.55 -5.96
C ARG A 107 5.01 7.12 -5.77
N ILE A 108 4.70 6.71 -4.54
CA ILE A 108 4.04 5.43 -4.27
C ILE A 108 2.67 5.39 -4.97
N CYS A 109 1.90 6.48 -4.91
CA CYS A 109 0.60 6.57 -5.57
C CYS A 109 0.73 6.51 -7.11
N GLU A 110 1.63 7.31 -7.70
CA GLU A 110 1.87 7.32 -9.15
C GLU A 110 2.31 5.94 -9.67
N ARG A 111 3.22 5.29 -8.97
CA ARG A 111 3.68 3.92 -9.31
C ARG A 111 2.58 2.89 -9.14
N SER A 112 1.74 3.04 -8.11
CA SER A 112 0.58 2.16 -7.92
C SER A 112 -0.39 2.24 -9.10
N ILE A 113 -0.65 3.44 -9.62
CA ILE A 113 -1.50 3.66 -10.79
C ILE A 113 -0.88 3.02 -12.04
N THR A 114 0.40 3.29 -12.30
CA THR A 114 1.13 2.71 -13.44
C THR A 114 1.10 1.18 -13.39
N TYR A 115 1.40 0.62 -12.24
CA TYR A 115 1.37 -0.83 -12.03
C TYR A 115 -0.03 -1.41 -12.21
N PHE A 116 -1.06 -0.73 -11.72
CA PHE A 116 -2.42 -1.22 -11.87
C PHE A 116 -2.86 -1.29 -13.33
N ASN A 117 -2.44 -0.33 -14.16
CA ASN A 117 -2.71 -0.37 -15.60
C ASN A 117 -2.13 -1.64 -16.26
N GLU A 118 -0.99 -2.15 -15.77
CA GLU A 118 -0.41 -3.42 -16.24
C GLU A 118 -1.25 -4.64 -15.80
N LEU A 119 -2.02 -4.53 -14.71
CA LEU A 119 -2.85 -5.60 -14.19
C LEU A 119 -4.24 -5.69 -14.83
N ILE A 120 -4.76 -4.60 -15.38
CA ILE A 120 -6.11 -4.54 -15.97
C ILE A 120 -6.41 -5.74 -16.90
N PRO A 121 -5.50 -6.16 -17.81
CA PRO A 121 -5.74 -7.30 -18.69
C PRO A 121 -5.94 -8.63 -17.96
N ASN A 122 -5.50 -8.74 -16.71
CA ASN A 122 -5.58 -9.96 -15.90
C ASN A 122 -6.81 -9.99 -14.98
N ILE A 123 -7.61 -8.91 -14.97
CA ILE A 123 -8.82 -8.82 -14.15
C ILE A 123 -9.98 -9.50 -14.88
N ASP A 124 -10.72 -10.34 -14.16
CA ASP A 124 -11.95 -10.95 -14.69
C ASP A 124 -13.10 -9.95 -14.62
N THR A 125 -13.35 -9.27 -15.73
CA THR A 125 -14.38 -8.24 -15.84
C THR A 125 -15.77 -8.78 -16.20
N ARG A 126 -15.93 -10.08 -16.47
CA ARG A 126 -17.19 -10.69 -16.95
C ARG A 126 -18.35 -10.51 -15.96
N LYS A 127 -18.01 -10.39 -14.66
CA LYS A 127 -18.97 -10.23 -13.58
C LYS A 127 -19.46 -8.79 -13.37
N PHE A 128 -18.79 -7.80 -13.96
CA PHE A 128 -19.14 -6.39 -13.76
C PHE A 128 -20.39 -5.99 -14.53
N SER A 129 -21.18 -5.09 -13.94
CA SER A 129 -22.45 -4.60 -14.49
C SER A 129 -22.31 -3.31 -15.30
N PHE A 130 -21.10 -2.72 -15.31
CA PHE A 130 -20.77 -1.48 -16.03
C PHE A 130 -19.91 -1.78 -17.27
N ASP A 131 -19.70 -0.77 -18.09
CA ASP A 131 -18.78 -0.86 -19.23
C ASP A 131 -17.36 -1.17 -18.71
N ASN A 132 -16.76 -2.21 -19.27
CA ASN A 132 -15.47 -2.70 -18.79
C ASN A 132 -14.31 -1.94 -19.48
N SER A 133 -14.43 -0.62 -19.63
CA SER A 133 -13.34 0.19 -20.14
C SER A 133 -12.16 0.16 -19.15
N PRO A 134 -10.91 0.25 -19.61
CA PRO A 134 -9.75 0.37 -18.73
C PRO A 134 -9.90 1.51 -17.72
N GLU A 135 -10.58 2.60 -18.09
CA GLU A 135 -10.83 3.74 -17.21
C GLU A 135 -11.79 3.39 -16.08
N ASP A 136 -12.91 2.71 -16.35
CA ASP A 136 -13.86 2.31 -15.32
C ASP A 136 -13.25 1.32 -14.33
N ILE A 137 -12.45 0.38 -14.83
CA ILE A 137 -11.71 -0.57 -13.99
C ILE A 137 -10.70 0.17 -13.09
N ARG A 138 -10.01 1.18 -13.63
CA ARG A 138 -9.08 2.01 -12.88
C ARG A 138 -9.81 2.80 -11.79
N ILE A 139 -10.94 3.41 -12.10
CA ILE A 139 -11.77 4.14 -11.13
C ILE A 139 -12.22 3.21 -10.00
N LEU A 140 -12.71 2.02 -10.33
CA LEU A 140 -13.08 1.02 -9.32
C LEU A 140 -11.89 0.69 -8.41
N PHE A 141 -10.71 0.45 -8.97
CA PHE A 141 -9.52 0.16 -8.19
C PHE A 141 -9.13 1.33 -7.27
N GLU A 142 -9.16 2.56 -7.77
CA GLU A 142 -8.89 3.75 -6.96
C GLU A 142 -9.86 3.88 -5.77
N MET A 143 -11.13 3.57 -5.97
CA MET A 143 -12.13 3.51 -4.89
C MET A 143 -11.76 2.45 -3.85
N LEU A 144 -11.44 1.23 -4.30
CA LEU A 144 -11.05 0.13 -3.42
C LEU A 144 -9.77 0.45 -2.63
N MET A 145 -8.77 1.04 -3.29
CA MET A 145 -7.53 1.48 -2.63
C MET A 145 -7.78 2.60 -1.62
N SER A 146 -8.69 3.54 -1.92
CA SER A 146 -9.01 4.64 -1.02
C SER A 146 -9.65 4.15 0.29
N ILE A 147 -10.65 3.28 0.21
CA ILE A 147 -11.28 2.72 1.42
C ILE A 147 -10.31 1.85 2.22
N SER A 148 -9.41 1.12 1.55
CA SER A 148 -8.39 0.29 2.16
C SER A 148 -7.34 1.11 2.91
N LYS A 149 -6.85 2.19 2.29
CA LYS A 149 -5.94 3.15 2.93
C LYS A 149 -6.55 3.78 4.18
N ASN A 150 -7.81 4.19 4.09
CA ASN A 150 -8.51 4.78 5.24
C ASN A 150 -8.62 3.79 6.39
N ALA A 151 -8.95 2.52 6.12
CA ALA A 151 -9.05 1.50 7.16
C ALA A 151 -7.69 1.23 7.85
N ILE A 152 -6.59 1.22 7.08
CA ILE A 152 -5.23 1.11 7.65
C ILE A 152 -4.89 2.36 8.48
N PHE A 153 -5.22 3.54 7.99
CA PHE A 153 -4.98 4.81 8.69
C PHE A 153 -5.74 4.83 10.04
N ASP A 154 -6.99 4.39 10.06
CA ASP A 154 -7.81 4.32 11.26
C ASP A 154 -7.16 3.46 12.35
N VAL A 155 -6.61 2.28 11.99
CA VAL A 155 -5.89 1.39 12.92
C VAL A 155 -4.57 2.00 13.39
N LEU A 156 -3.86 2.69 12.50
CA LEU A 156 -2.53 3.23 12.82
C LEU A 156 -2.59 4.50 13.65
N PHE A 157 -3.55 5.40 13.40
CA PHE A 157 -3.52 6.77 13.91
C PHE A 157 -4.77 7.22 14.65
N MET A 158 -5.91 6.56 14.43
CA MET A 158 -7.18 6.91 15.06
C MET A 158 -7.54 5.99 16.23
N ASP A 159 -6.62 5.09 16.58
CA ASP A 159 -6.75 4.11 17.66
C ASP A 159 -8.02 3.21 17.55
N ILE A 160 -8.47 3.01 16.30
CA ILE A 160 -9.57 2.10 16.00
C ILE A 160 -9.04 0.67 16.15
N ASP A 161 -9.81 -0.17 16.80
CA ASP A 161 -9.51 -1.59 16.92
C ASP A 161 -9.43 -2.27 15.55
N THR A 162 -8.49 -3.19 15.39
CA THR A 162 -8.23 -3.85 14.11
C THR A 162 -9.43 -4.64 13.60
N ASP A 163 -10.14 -5.36 14.48
CA ASP A 163 -11.31 -6.15 14.10
C ASP A 163 -12.48 -5.27 13.69
N GLU A 164 -12.67 -4.13 14.36
CA GLU A 164 -13.69 -3.14 14.00
C GLU A 164 -13.34 -2.47 12.65
N ALA A 165 -12.08 -2.13 12.40
CA ALA A 165 -11.64 -1.57 11.12
C ALA A 165 -11.86 -2.56 9.96
N ILE A 166 -11.54 -3.85 10.16
CA ILE A 166 -11.81 -4.92 9.20
C ILE A 166 -13.32 -5.05 8.92
N LYS A 167 -14.13 -5.05 9.95
CA LYS A 167 -15.59 -5.16 9.83
C LYS A 167 -16.18 -4.00 9.02
N ILE A 168 -15.71 -2.77 9.27
CA ILE A 168 -16.13 -1.58 8.52
C ILE A 168 -15.65 -1.67 7.06
N LEU A 169 -14.39 -2.08 6.83
CA LEU A 169 -13.86 -2.26 5.49
C LEU A 169 -14.67 -3.29 4.70
N ASN A 170 -14.96 -4.46 5.28
CA ASN A 170 -15.73 -5.50 4.63
C ASN A 170 -17.15 -5.05 4.26
N LYS A 171 -17.80 -4.22 5.10
CA LYS A 171 -19.07 -3.60 4.75
C LYS A 171 -18.95 -2.66 3.54
N LYS A 172 -17.91 -1.83 3.50
CA LYS A 172 -17.64 -0.93 2.36
C LYS A 172 -17.37 -1.72 1.08
N LEU A 173 -16.55 -2.77 1.17
CA LEU A 173 -16.26 -3.67 0.04
C LEU A 173 -17.54 -4.35 -0.46
N LYS A 174 -18.40 -4.87 0.43
CA LYS A 174 -19.69 -5.48 0.06
C LYS A 174 -20.60 -4.49 -0.66
N ILE A 175 -20.68 -3.24 -0.20
CA ILE A 175 -21.50 -2.19 -0.84
C ILE A 175 -21.00 -1.92 -2.26
N ILE A 176 -19.68 -1.73 -2.43
CA ILE A 176 -19.09 -1.47 -3.76
C ILE A 176 -19.27 -2.70 -4.66
N LYS A 177 -18.96 -3.89 -4.15
CA LYS A 177 -19.11 -5.16 -4.86
C LYS A 177 -20.54 -5.33 -5.39
N ASN A 178 -21.56 -5.15 -4.54
CA ASN A 178 -22.95 -5.27 -4.93
C ASN A 178 -23.40 -4.16 -5.91
N GLY A 179 -22.80 -2.98 -5.85
CA GLY A 179 -23.03 -1.92 -6.84
C GLY A 179 -22.42 -2.21 -8.20
N CYS A 180 -21.27 -2.87 -8.24
CA CYS A 180 -20.48 -3.09 -9.45
C CYS A 180 -20.74 -4.44 -10.14
N LEU A 181 -21.29 -5.44 -9.45
CA LEU A 181 -21.53 -6.76 -10.03
C LEU A 181 -22.92 -6.89 -10.65
N LYS A 182 -23.04 -7.74 -11.66
CA LYS A 182 -24.32 -8.21 -12.17
C LYS A 182 -25.11 -8.94 -11.09
N LYS A 183 -26.44 -8.91 -11.20
CA LYS A 183 -27.34 -9.45 -10.17
C LYS A 183 -27.00 -10.88 -9.71
N GLU A 184 -26.65 -11.74 -10.64
CA GLU A 184 -26.32 -13.15 -10.39
C GLU A 184 -25.01 -13.37 -9.59
N TYR A 185 -24.20 -12.32 -9.41
CA TYR A 185 -22.94 -12.38 -8.66
C TYR A 185 -22.94 -11.56 -7.36
N ARG A 186 -24.09 -10.99 -6.99
CA ARG A 186 -24.24 -10.21 -5.74
C ARG A 186 -24.41 -11.13 -4.54
N GLU A 187 -23.88 -10.67 -3.42
CA GLU A 187 -24.08 -11.34 -2.12
C GLU A 187 -25.34 -10.81 -1.44
N ASP A 188 -26.12 -11.70 -0.79
CA ASP A 188 -27.29 -11.35 0.01
C ASP A 188 -26.90 -10.57 1.30
#